data_bf1c9823220d1828df767cff0c8bc8f1
#
_entry.id   bf1c9823220d1828df767cff0c8bc8f1
#
_cell.length_a   1.000
_cell.length_b   1.000
_cell.length_c   1.000
_cell.angle_alpha   90.00
_cell.angle_beta   90.00
_cell.angle_gamma   90.00
#
_symmetry.space_group_name_H-M   'P 1'
#
loop_
_entity.id
_entity.type
_entity.pdbx_description
1 polymer ?
#
loop_
_entity_poly.entity_id
_entity_poly.type
_entity_poly.pdbx_seq_one_letter_code
_entity_poly.pdbx_strand_id
1 'polypeptide(L)'
;MKFGLFTCGYQRFDIEKAFQDAQRFGYDYIELWGARPHAYPYDLEICANRINELIKKYNMPVTVYTPELNAYPFNLMWEDESMRDNSLEYVYKSLDFAKSIGAEYTLISAGHAGFETTEEIIKERLYDSLEKIIAYAEKVGIKIVYEPLTIYESNVTTTSNQLLELCNHFNSPYFFAMNDIVVPYIQGENIIAFNKKLGSKLVHMHIVDSDGQSEDHYCPGYGNLPLKNFMQELIRSGYDKTVTIELVTKYLNEPSIYAKLAIDNLKEGI
;
A
#
# COMPACT_ATOMS: atom_id res chain seq x y z
N MET A 1 2.72 -7.36 15.64
CA MET A 1 2.62 -7.33 14.16
C MET A 1 1.29 -7.97 13.77
N LYS A 2 0.55 -7.37 12.83
CA LYS A 2 -0.74 -7.86 12.34
C LYS A 2 -0.62 -8.18 10.85
N PHE A 3 -1.22 -9.28 10.40
CA PHE A 3 -1.20 -9.72 9.01
C PHE A 3 -2.48 -9.35 8.28
N GLY A 4 -2.37 -8.67 7.16
CA GLY A 4 -3.47 -8.27 6.29
C GLY A 4 -3.51 -9.06 4.99
N LEU A 5 -4.70 -9.18 4.42
CA LEU A 5 -4.94 -9.67 3.08
C LEU A 5 -5.32 -8.50 2.17
N PHE A 6 -4.54 -8.28 1.10
CA PHE A 6 -4.86 -7.27 0.12
C PHE A 6 -5.89 -7.81 -0.91
N THR A 7 -6.95 -7.07 -1.12
CA THR A 7 -8.04 -7.53 -1.99
C THR A 7 -7.76 -7.36 -3.48
N CYS A 8 -6.64 -6.76 -3.88
CA CYS A 8 -6.21 -6.67 -5.28
C CYS A 8 -6.14 -8.05 -5.96
N GLY A 9 -5.80 -9.11 -5.23
CA GLY A 9 -5.82 -10.48 -5.73
C GLY A 9 -7.20 -11.04 -6.02
N TYR A 10 -8.26 -10.39 -5.53
CA TYR A 10 -9.65 -10.82 -5.67
C TYR A 10 -10.46 -10.00 -6.68
N GLN A 11 -9.83 -9.17 -7.49
CA GLN A 11 -10.49 -8.22 -8.40
C GLN A 11 -11.49 -8.85 -9.38
N ARG A 12 -11.43 -10.15 -9.61
CA ARG A 12 -12.33 -10.92 -10.50
C ARG A 12 -13.38 -11.75 -9.77
N PHE A 13 -13.50 -11.57 -8.46
CA PHE A 13 -14.47 -12.24 -7.59
C PHE A 13 -15.33 -11.22 -6.85
N ASP A 14 -16.44 -11.66 -6.28
CA ASP A 14 -17.16 -10.85 -5.31
C ASP A 14 -16.23 -10.54 -4.12
N ILE A 15 -16.23 -9.31 -3.66
CA ILE A 15 -15.36 -8.86 -2.55
C ILE A 15 -15.58 -9.67 -1.27
N GLU A 16 -16.77 -10.22 -1.06
CA GLU A 16 -17.09 -11.05 0.08
C GLU A 16 -16.16 -12.27 0.18
N LYS A 17 -15.70 -12.80 -0.95
CA LYS A 17 -14.75 -13.92 -0.96
C LYS A 17 -13.44 -13.59 -0.25
N ALA A 18 -12.93 -12.37 -0.42
CA ALA A 18 -11.72 -11.92 0.28
C ALA A 18 -11.94 -11.87 1.79
N PHE A 19 -13.09 -11.38 2.25
CA PHE A 19 -13.43 -11.36 3.68
C PHE A 19 -13.60 -12.77 4.27
N GLN A 20 -14.22 -13.69 3.51
CA GLN A 20 -14.35 -15.10 3.92
C GLN A 20 -12.99 -15.77 4.07
N ASP A 21 -12.11 -15.59 3.09
CA ASP A 21 -10.80 -16.19 3.08
C ASP A 21 -9.90 -15.57 4.17
N ALA A 22 -9.95 -14.26 4.38
CA ALA A 22 -9.22 -13.59 5.46
C ALA A 22 -9.60 -14.15 6.83
N GLN A 23 -10.90 -14.25 7.13
CA GLN A 23 -11.38 -14.83 8.37
C GLN A 23 -10.98 -16.30 8.51
N ARG A 24 -11.20 -17.09 7.45
CA ARG A 24 -10.94 -18.55 7.44
C ARG A 24 -9.47 -18.88 7.63
N PHE A 25 -8.56 -18.09 7.08
CA PHE A 25 -7.12 -18.35 7.10
C PHE A 25 -6.39 -17.64 8.24
N GLY A 26 -7.13 -16.85 9.04
CA GLY A 26 -6.60 -16.22 10.24
C GLY A 26 -5.73 -15.00 9.94
N TYR A 27 -6.13 -14.19 8.99
CA TYR A 27 -5.66 -12.82 8.83
C TYR A 27 -6.27 -11.92 9.91
N ASP A 28 -5.60 -10.82 10.23
CA ASP A 28 -6.04 -9.88 11.25
C ASP A 28 -6.88 -8.73 10.68
N TYR A 29 -6.70 -8.41 9.39
CA TYR A 29 -7.40 -7.31 8.73
C TYR A 29 -7.39 -7.46 7.20
N ILE A 30 -8.19 -6.62 6.55
CA ILE A 30 -8.20 -6.40 5.09
C ILE A 30 -7.45 -5.11 4.77
N GLU A 31 -6.62 -5.17 3.74
CA GLU A 31 -6.27 -4.03 2.92
C GLU A 31 -7.18 -4.00 1.70
N LEU A 32 -7.93 -2.92 1.55
CA LEU A 32 -9.00 -2.84 0.55
C LEU A 32 -8.49 -2.11 -0.70
N TRP A 33 -8.49 -2.82 -1.83
CA TRP A 33 -8.19 -2.24 -3.13
C TRP A 33 -9.30 -1.29 -3.59
N GLY A 34 -8.92 -0.03 -3.82
CA GLY A 34 -9.80 1.07 -4.13
C GLY A 34 -10.10 1.22 -5.63
N ALA A 35 -10.45 0.12 -6.29
CA ALA A 35 -10.85 0.12 -7.71
C ALA A 35 -12.15 -0.65 -7.93
N ARG A 36 -12.69 -0.53 -9.14
CA ARG A 36 -13.86 -1.33 -9.54
C ARG A 36 -13.48 -2.78 -9.78
N PRO A 37 -14.35 -3.74 -9.42
CA PRO A 37 -15.73 -3.57 -8.99
C PRO A 37 -15.91 -3.35 -7.47
N HIS A 38 -14.86 -3.30 -6.66
CA HIS A 38 -14.95 -3.44 -5.21
C HIS A 38 -15.25 -2.14 -4.47
N ALA A 39 -14.36 -1.13 -4.62
CA ALA A 39 -14.35 0.02 -3.73
C ALA A 39 -13.77 1.28 -4.41
N TYR A 40 -14.17 1.55 -5.65
CA TYR A 40 -13.68 2.72 -6.35
C TYR A 40 -14.12 4.01 -5.65
N PRO A 41 -13.24 5.01 -5.44
CA PRO A 41 -13.54 6.18 -4.58
C PRO A 41 -14.80 6.96 -4.99
N TYR A 42 -15.09 7.04 -6.27
CA TYR A 42 -16.30 7.73 -6.78
C TYR A 42 -17.59 6.91 -6.60
N ASP A 43 -17.48 5.63 -6.23
CA ASP A 43 -18.63 4.75 -5.99
C ASP A 43 -18.93 4.60 -4.47
N LEU A 44 -18.50 5.58 -3.64
CA LEU A 44 -18.63 5.54 -2.18
C LEU A 44 -20.04 5.19 -1.72
N GLU A 45 -21.07 5.88 -2.25
CA GLU A 45 -22.47 5.66 -1.86
C GLU A 45 -22.97 4.24 -2.20
N ILE A 46 -22.39 3.61 -3.22
CA ILE A 46 -22.74 2.27 -3.68
C ILE A 46 -22.01 1.20 -2.85
N CYS A 47 -20.71 1.40 -2.65
CA CYS A 47 -19.81 0.36 -2.12
C CYS A 47 -19.66 0.39 -0.60
N ALA A 48 -19.64 1.56 0.05
CA ALA A 48 -19.30 1.69 1.46
C ALA A 48 -20.21 0.90 2.39
N ASN A 49 -21.52 0.88 2.12
CA ASN A 49 -22.48 0.12 2.91
C ASN A 49 -22.19 -1.38 2.83
N ARG A 50 -21.93 -1.90 1.64
CA ARG A 50 -21.57 -3.30 1.42
C ARG A 50 -20.30 -3.68 2.18
N ILE A 51 -19.26 -2.85 2.11
CA ILE A 51 -18.01 -3.08 2.84
C ILE A 51 -18.27 -3.09 4.35
N ASN A 52 -19.04 -2.14 4.88
CA ASN A 52 -19.38 -2.07 6.31
C ASN A 52 -20.18 -3.28 6.78
N GLU A 53 -21.08 -3.82 5.95
CA GLU A 53 -21.79 -5.08 6.24
C GLU A 53 -20.83 -6.27 6.31
N LEU A 54 -19.87 -6.36 5.40
CA LEU A 54 -18.86 -7.44 5.38
C LEU A 54 -17.92 -7.35 6.58
N ILE A 55 -17.45 -6.15 6.95
CA ILE A 55 -16.65 -5.90 8.16
C ILE A 55 -17.37 -6.50 9.39
N LYS A 56 -18.66 -6.19 9.54
CA LYS A 56 -19.46 -6.70 10.67
C LYS A 56 -19.70 -8.20 10.57
N LYS A 57 -20.07 -8.70 9.38
CA LYS A 57 -20.41 -10.11 9.16
C LYS A 57 -19.24 -11.05 9.46
N TYR A 58 -18.03 -10.66 9.06
CA TYR A 58 -16.84 -11.49 9.21
C TYR A 58 -15.97 -11.08 10.39
N ASN A 59 -16.37 -10.04 11.15
CA ASN A 59 -15.55 -9.45 12.21
C ASN A 59 -14.11 -9.18 11.73
N MET A 60 -13.99 -8.64 10.51
CA MET A 60 -12.74 -8.45 9.81
C MET A 60 -12.60 -6.96 9.47
N PRO A 61 -11.78 -6.20 10.21
CA PRO A 61 -11.62 -4.76 9.94
C PRO A 61 -10.92 -4.51 8.61
N VAL A 62 -11.25 -3.41 7.96
CA VAL A 62 -10.44 -2.81 6.90
C VAL A 62 -9.53 -1.78 7.56
N THR A 63 -8.23 -2.07 7.60
CA THR A 63 -7.25 -1.18 8.25
C THR A 63 -6.60 -0.22 7.27
N VAL A 64 -6.35 -0.67 6.05
CA VAL A 64 -5.73 0.11 4.98
C VAL A 64 -6.67 0.16 3.78
N TYR A 65 -6.85 1.34 3.21
CA TYR A 65 -7.53 1.55 1.95
C TYR A 65 -6.52 2.04 0.91
N THR A 66 -6.41 1.33 -0.20
CA THR A 66 -5.39 1.54 -1.23
C THR A 66 -6.06 1.86 -2.56
N PRO A 67 -6.29 3.16 -2.86
CA PRO A 67 -6.82 3.57 -4.15
C PRO A 67 -5.81 3.28 -5.27
N GLU A 68 -6.30 2.92 -6.45
CA GLU A 68 -5.47 2.70 -7.63
C GLU A 68 -4.93 4.06 -8.13
N LEU A 69 -3.71 4.40 -7.75
CA LEU A 69 -3.08 5.69 -8.06
C LEU A 69 -1.83 5.56 -8.94
N ASN A 70 -1.18 4.39 -8.97
CA ASN A 70 0.03 4.16 -9.78
C ASN A 70 -0.25 4.14 -11.26
N ALA A 71 -1.45 3.72 -11.63
CA ALA A 71 -1.84 3.59 -13.01
C ALA A 71 -2.51 4.88 -13.52
N TYR A 72 -2.37 5.12 -14.81
CA TYR A 72 -3.18 6.09 -15.51
C TYR A 72 -4.67 5.98 -15.06
N PRO A 73 -5.40 7.08 -14.86
CA PRO A 73 -5.07 8.44 -15.33
C PRO A 73 -4.56 9.41 -14.23
N PHE A 74 -4.35 8.98 -13.00
CA PHE A 74 -4.02 9.86 -11.89
C PHE A 74 -2.51 9.94 -11.66
N ASN A 75 -2.00 11.16 -11.42
CA ASN A 75 -0.61 11.40 -11.10
C ASN A 75 -0.46 12.76 -10.40
N LEU A 76 0.24 12.76 -9.27
CA LEU A 76 0.42 13.95 -8.43
C LEU A 76 1.39 14.99 -9.01
N MET A 77 2.04 14.65 -10.13
CA MET A 77 3.10 15.48 -10.75
C MET A 77 2.81 15.86 -12.20
N TRP A 78 1.59 15.67 -12.69
CA TRP A 78 1.23 16.13 -14.03
C TRP A 78 1.66 17.57 -14.28
N GLU A 79 2.15 17.89 -15.50
CA GLU A 79 2.51 19.25 -15.89
C GLU A 79 1.28 20.15 -15.93
N ASP A 80 0.21 19.67 -16.48
CA ASP A 80 -1.08 20.36 -16.50
C ASP A 80 -1.69 20.41 -15.09
N GLU A 81 -1.95 21.64 -14.62
CA GLU A 81 -2.48 21.87 -13.28
C GLU A 81 -3.88 21.29 -13.10
N SER A 82 -4.73 21.33 -14.14
CA SER A 82 -6.07 20.76 -14.07
C SER A 82 -6.06 19.24 -13.94
N MET A 83 -5.08 18.57 -14.53
CA MET A 83 -4.88 17.13 -14.37
C MET A 83 -4.35 16.78 -12.97
N ARG A 84 -3.47 17.65 -12.40
CA ARG A 84 -3.05 17.48 -11.00
C ARG A 84 -4.21 17.68 -10.04
N ASP A 85 -5.01 18.71 -10.23
CA ASP A 85 -6.20 18.97 -9.41
C ASP A 85 -7.21 17.82 -9.46
N ASN A 86 -7.41 17.22 -10.62
CA ASN A 86 -8.23 16.02 -10.75
C ASN A 86 -7.64 14.82 -9.99
N SER A 87 -6.32 14.67 -9.99
CA SER A 87 -5.63 13.65 -9.21
C SER A 87 -5.75 13.90 -7.71
N LEU A 88 -5.67 15.16 -7.27
CA LEU A 88 -5.91 15.54 -5.88
C LEU A 88 -7.35 15.25 -5.46
N GLU A 89 -8.33 15.59 -6.29
CA GLU A 89 -9.74 15.28 -6.02
C GLU A 89 -9.97 13.77 -5.86
N TYR A 90 -9.32 12.95 -6.69
CA TYR A 90 -9.36 11.49 -6.56
C TYR A 90 -8.82 11.02 -5.21
N VAL A 91 -7.71 11.59 -4.74
CA VAL A 91 -7.15 11.26 -3.43
C VAL A 91 -8.05 11.74 -2.29
N TYR A 92 -8.68 12.92 -2.41
CA TYR A 92 -9.63 13.40 -1.40
C TYR A 92 -10.85 12.48 -1.27
N LYS A 93 -11.41 12.03 -2.39
CA LYS A 93 -12.50 11.04 -2.39
C LYS A 93 -12.05 9.70 -1.82
N SER A 94 -10.80 9.33 -2.02
CA SER A 94 -10.20 8.13 -1.43
C SER A 94 -10.10 8.22 0.10
N LEU A 95 -9.72 9.38 0.63
CA LEU A 95 -9.71 9.66 2.07
C LEU A 95 -11.12 9.64 2.67
N ASP A 96 -12.11 10.20 1.98
CA ASP A 96 -13.50 10.15 2.40
C ASP A 96 -14.05 8.71 2.40
N PHE A 97 -13.65 7.90 1.40
CA PHE A 97 -14.01 6.49 1.35
C PHE A 97 -13.39 5.74 2.53
N ALA A 98 -12.09 5.89 2.76
CA ALA A 98 -11.39 5.28 3.90
C ALA A 98 -12.08 5.60 5.23
N LYS A 99 -12.45 6.87 5.44
CA LYS A 99 -13.19 7.31 6.63
C LYS A 99 -14.54 6.61 6.75
N SER A 100 -15.29 6.47 5.66
CA SER A 100 -16.65 5.90 5.66
C SER A 100 -16.69 4.43 6.06
N ILE A 101 -15.58 3.70 5.86
CA ILE A 101 -15.42 2.29 6.22
C ILE A 101 -14.58 2.06 7.48
N GLY A 102 -14.16 3.14 8.16
CA GLY A 102 -13.39 3.07 9.39
C GLY A 102 -11.94 2.59 9.22
N ALA A 103 -11.35 2.77 8.03
CA ALA A 103 -9.93 2.49 7.82
C ALA A 103 -9.05 3.47 8.61
N GLU A 104 -7.90 3.01 9.06
CA GLU A 104 -6.91 3.84 9.76
C GLU A 104 -6.01 4.59 8.77
N TYR A 105 -5.68 3.93 7.68
CA TYR A 105 -4.73 4.42 6.68
C TYR A 105 -5.33 4.48 5.28
N THR A 106 -4.87 5.46 4.49
CA THR A 106 -4.96 5.45 3.03
C THR A 106 -3.55 5.38 2.47
N LEU A 107 -3.26 4.34 1.69
CA LEU A 107 -1.99 4.18 1.01
C LEU A 107 -2.03 4.97 -0.29
N ILE A 108 -0.98 5.75 -0.54
CA ILE A 108 -0.80 6.49 -1.80
C ILE A 108 0.64 6.38 -2.29
N SER A 109 0.83 6.59 -3.57
CA SER A 109 2.14 6.74 -4.22
C SER A 109 2.13 7.97 -5.12
N ALA A 110 3.27 8.34 -5.69
CA ALA A 110 3.37 9.55 -6.52
C ALA A 110 3.10 9.28 -8.02
N GLY A 111 3.41 8.10 -8.52
CA GLY A 111 3.48 7.80 -9.94
C GLY A 111 4.82 8.22 -10.55
N HIS A 112 4.87 8.45 -11.86
CA HIS A 112 6.07 8.75 -12.64
C HIS A 112 6.05 10.18 -13.18
N ALA A 113 7.11 10.97 -12.93
CA ALA A 113 7.18 12.39 -13.30
C ALA A 113 7.53 12.65 -14.78
N GLY A 114 7.82 11.59 -15.56
CA GLY A 114 8.36 11.69 -16.90
C GLY A 114 9.88 11.88 -16.89
N PHE A 115 10.54 11.52 -18.01
CA PHE A 115 12.01 11.58 -18.12
C PHE A 115 12.55 12.96 -18.49
N GLU A 116 11.68 13.87 -18.94
CA GLU A 116 12.06 15.23 -19.35
C GLU A 116 11.84 16.27 -18.25
N THR A 117 11.30 15.85 -17.09
CA THR A 117 11.04 16.74 -15.94
C THR A 117 12.28 16.82 -15.05
N THR A 118 12.72 18.03 -14.69
CA THR A 118 13.87 18.22 -13.79
C THR A 118 13.54 17.88 -12.34
N GLU A 119 14.57 17.56 -11.54
CA GLU A 119 14.38 17.23 -10.12
C GLU A 119 13.71 18.37 -9.33
N GLU A 120 14.03 19.63 -9.64
CA GLU A 120 13.44 20.80 -8.99
C GLU A 120 11.93 20.87 -9.25
N ILE A 121 11.52 20.67 -10.50
CA ILE A 121 10.10 20.69 -10.90
C ILE A 121 9.36 19.50 -10.30
N ILE A 122 9.98 18.31 -10.28
CA ILE A 122 9.41 17.11 -9.62
C ILE A 122 9.15 17.43 -8.15
N LYS A 123 10.16 17.95 -7.47
CA LYS A 123 10.06 18.28 -6.04
C LYS A 123 8.98 19.33 -5.76
N GLU A 124 8.94 20.40 -6.55
CA GLU A 124 7.90 21.43 -6.45
C GLU A 124 6.49 20.84 -6.56
N ARG A 125 6.21 20.10 -7.64
CA ARG A 125 4.89 19.54 -7.90
C ARG A 125 4.48 18.49 -6.88
N LEU A 126 5.40 17.59 -6.51
CA LEU A 126 5.13 16.54 -5.53
C LEU A 126 4.84 17.14 -4.14
N TYR A 127 5.66 18.10 -3.72
CA TYR A 127 5.51 18.68 -2.38
C TYR A 127 4.23 19.52 -2.26
N ASP A 128 3.90 20.31 -3.28
CA ASP A 128 2.62 21.04 -3.33
C ASP A 128 1.42 20.08 -3.25
N SER A 129 1.47 18.99 -4.01
CA SER A 129 0.40 17.98 -4.01
C SER A 129 0.29 17.27 -2.66
N LEU A 130 1.41 16.84 -2.08
CA LEU A 130 1.41 16.15 -0.78
C LEU A 130 1.01 17.08 0.36
N GLU A 131 1.39 18.35 0.35
CA GLU A 131 0.94 19.34 1.35
C GLU A 131 -0.58 19.45 1.38
N LYS A 132 -1.21 19.58 0.20
CA LYS A 132 -2.67 19.63 0.05
C LYS A 132 -3.33 18.33 0.52
N ILE A 133 -2.77 17.17 0.16
CA ILE A 133 -3.28 15.85 0.57
C ILE A 133 -3.18 15.69 2.10
N ILE A 134 -2.04 16.03 2.70
CA ILE A 134 -1.83 15.92 4.15
C ILE A 134 -2.80 16.83 4.91
N ALA A 135 -3.00 18.07 4.45
CA ALA A 135 -3.97 18.99 5.04
C ALA A 135 -5.41 18.44 4.99
N TYR A 136 -5.78 17.81 3.88
CA TYR A 136 -7.09 17.16 3.77
C TYR A 136 -7.20 15.91 4.66
N ALA A 137 -6.15 15.09 4.72
CA ALA A 137 -6.05 13.91 5.57
C ALA A 137 -6.23 14.26 7.06
N GLU A 138 -5.59 15.34 7.52
CA GLU A 138 -5.76 15.88 8.87
C GLU A 138 -7.21 16.32 9.12
N LYS A 139 -7.83 17.04 8.19
CA LYS A 139 -9.23 17.50 8.28
C LYS A 139 -10.22 16.32 8.42
N VAL A 140 -10.00 15.23 7.68
CA VAL A 140 -10.89 14.06 7.73
C VAL A 140 -10.51 13.05 8.81
N GLY A 141 -9.29 13.13 9.37
CA GLY A 141 -8.79 12.27 10.44
C GLY A 141 -8.29 10.91 9.96
N ILE A 142 -7.82 10.81 8.70
CA ILE A 142 -7.24 9.59 8.11
C ILE A 142 -5.73 9.81 7.90
N LYS A 143 -4.92 8.82 8.26
CA LYS A 143 -3.48 8.89 8.06
C LYS A 143 -3.10 8.44 6.66
N ILE A 144 -2.14 9.14 6.06
CA ILE A 144 -1.51 8.75 4.80
C ILE A 144 -0.36 7.81 5.08
N VAL A 145 -0.29 6.74 4.33
CA VAL A 145 0.89 5.89 4.21
C VAL A 145 1.42 6.03 2.79
N TYR A 146 2.65 6.53 2.66
CA TYR A 146 3.25 6.78 1.36
C TYR A 146 4.14 5.61 0.95
N GLU A 147 3.88 5.07 -0.23
CA GLU A 147 4.57 3.95 -0.83
C GLU A 147 5.70 4.41 -1.75
N PRO A 148 6.94 3.99 -1.50
CA PRO A 148 8.00 4.08 -2.49
C PRO A 148 7.78 3.01 -3.56
N LEU A 149 8.04 3.36 -4.81
CA LEU A 149 7.85 2.46 -5.95
C LEU A 149 9.18 1.96 -6.50
N THR A 150 9.11 0.94 -7.33
CA THR A 150 10.27 0.46 -8.08
C THR A 150 10.72 1.48 -9.12
N ILE A 151 11.96 1.35 -9.59
CA ILE A 151 12.49 2.18 -10.69
C ILE A 151 11.77 1.94 -12.03
N TYR A 152 10.98 0.89 -12.14
CA TYR A 152 10.16 0.57 -13.32
C TYR A 152 8.83 1.34 -13.31
N GLU A 153 8.32 1.64 -12.11
CA GLU A 153 7.03 2.32 -11.91
C GLU A 153 7.19 3.82 -11.70
N SER A 154 8.31 4.25 -11.11
CA SER A 154 8.53 5.64 -10.72
C SER A 154 9.98 6.07 -10.89
N ASN A 155 10.18 7.36 -11.12
CA ASN A 155 11.47 8.01 -11.05
C ASN A 155 11.56 9.06 -9.92
N VAL A 156 10.72 8.93 -8.89
CA VAL A 156 10.58 9.96 -7.87
C VAL A 156 11.03 9.47 -6.50
N THR A 157 10.23 8.66 -5.84
CA THR A 157 10.54 8.15 -4.50
C THR A 157 10.74 6.64 -4.59
N THR A 158 11.97 6.23 -4.83
CA THR A 158 12.33 4.83 -5.06
C THR A 158 13.30 4.27 -4.00
N THR A 159 13.81 5.11 -3.10
CA THR A 159 14.80 4.73 -2.08
C THR A 159 14.37 5.12 -0.68
N SER A 160 14.93 4.44 0.33
CA SER A 160 14.72 4.79 1.74
C SER A 160 15.17 6.22 2.09
N ASN A 161 16.19 6.75 1.40
CA ASN A 161 16.66 8.13 1.64
C ASN A 161 15.62 9.15 1.19
N GLN A 162 15.09 8.99 -0.03
CA GLN A 162 14.05 9.88 -0.57
C GLN A 162 12.77 9.82 0.28
N LEU A 163 12.35 8.62 0.67
CA LEU A 163 11.19 8.44 1.53
C LEU A 163 11.37 9.08 2.92
N LEU A 164 12.56 8.93 3.52
CA LEU A 164 12.88 9.59 4.79
C LEU A 164 12.92 11.12 4.65
N GLU A 165 13.44 11.64 3.53
CA GLU A 165 13.42 13.08 3.23
C GLU A 165 11.99 13.62 3.23
N LEU A 166 11.06 12.96 2.52
CA LEU A 166 9.64 13.34 2.51
C LEU A 166 9.04 13.32 3.93
N CYS A 167 9.25 12.23 4.67
CA CYS A 167 8.73 12.10 6.03
C CYS A 167 9.27 13.18 6.98
N ASN A 168 10.53 13.59 6.82
CA ASN A 168 11.14 14.62 7.65
C ASN A 168 10.69 16.02 7.23
N HIS A 169 10.48 16.26 5.93
CA HIS A 169 10.00 17.52 5.42
C HIS A 169 8.61 17.86 5.96
N PHE A 170 7.65 16.94 5.79
CA PHE A 170 6.28 17.19 6.25
C PHE A 170 6.14 17.07 7.76
N ASN A 171 6.87 16.15 8.39
CA ASN A 171 6.86 15.87 9.82
C ASN A 171 5.45 15.88 10.45
N SER A 172 4.45 15.41 9.71
CA SER A 172 3.04 15.41 10.12
C SER A 172 2.69 14.12 10.87
N PRO A 173 1.79 14.19 11.87
CA PRO A 173 1.19 13.01 12.49
C PRO A 173 0.19 12.27 11.59
N TYR A 174 -0.04 12.79 10.39
CA TYR A 174 -0.90 12.21 9.35
C TYR A 174 -0.13 11.70 8.13
N PHE A 175 1.21 11.74 8.13
CA PHE A 175 2.03 11.27 7.00
C PHE A 175 3.10 10.29 7.48
N PHE A 176 3.03 9.07 6.95
CA PHE A 176 3.87 7.94 7.31
C PHE A 176 4.41 7.24 6.07
N ALA A 177 5.39 6.38 6.29
CA ALA A 177 6.03 5.57 5.27
C ALA A 177 5.59 4.11 5.34
N MET A 178 5.67 3.45 4.21
CA MET A 178 5.66 1.99 4.14
C MET A 178 6.91 1.44 3.44
N ASN A 179 7.05 0.14 3.46
CA ASN A 179 8.03 -0.60 2.68
C ASN A 179 7.35 -1.78 1.98
N ASP A 180 7.22 -1.72 0.67
CA ASP A 180 7.09 -2.92 -0.12
C ASP A 180 8.48 -3.53 -0.25
N ILE A 181 8.66 -4.75 0.25
CA ILE A 181 9.98 -5.36 0.35
C ILE A 181 10.59 -5.74 -1.02
N VAL A 182 9.80 -5.78 -2.08
CA VAL A 182 10.30 -5.97 -3.45
C VAL A 182 11.09 -4.75 -3.89
N VAL A 183 10.64 -3.54 -3.55
CA VAL A 183 11.29 -2.27 -3.95
C VAL A 183 12.77 -2.22 -3.56
N PRO A 184 13.16 -2.29 -2.27
CA PRO A 184 14.57 -2.31 -1.90
C PRO A 184 15.30 -3.55 -2.44
N TYR A 185 14.64 -4.69 -2.51
CA TYR A 185 15.30 -5.95 -2.89
C TYR A 185 15.81 -5.94 -4.33
N ILE A 186 14.98 -5.56 -5.30
CA ILE A 186 15.36 -5.50 -6.71
C ILE A 186 16.34 -4.37 -7.01
N GLN A 187 16.36 -3.33 -6.18
CA GLN A 187 17.26 -2.19 -6.32
C GLN A 187 18.58 -2.36 -5.55
N GLY A 188 18.78 -3.51 -4.88
CA GLY A 188 19.99 -3.80 -4.12
C GLY A 188 20.12 -3.02 -2.82
N GLU A 189 19.04 -2.41 -2.32
CA GLU A 189 19.00 -1.81 -0.99
C GLU A 189 18.66 -2.89 0.07
N ASN A 190 19.34 -2.87 1.19
CA ASN A 190 19.10 -3.84 2.25
C ASN A 190 17.77 -3.55 2.97
N ILE A 191 16.82 -4.49 2.93
CA ILE A 191 15.46 -4.35 3.48
C ILE A 191 15.48 -4.00 4.97
N ILE A 192 16.37 -4.63 5.76
CA ILE A 192 16.46 -4.37 7.21
C ILE A 192 17.00 -2.96 7.48
N ALA A 193 17.99 -2.52 6.69
CA ALA A 193 18.53 -1.17 6.81
C ALA A 193 17.48 -0.12 6.40
N PHE A 194 16.69 -0.41 5.36
CA PHE A 194 15.56 0.42 4.94
C PHE A 194 14.58 0.64 6.11
N ASN A 195 14.13 -0.44 6.75
CA ASN A 195 13.20 -0.37 7.87
C ASN A 195 13.79 0.38 9.07
N LYS A 196 15.05 0.10 9.42
CA LYS A 196 15.74 0.77 10.54
C LYS A 196 15.88 2.28 10.31
N LYS A 197 16.14 2.69 9.07
CA LYS A 197 16.28 4.10 8.69
C LYS A 197 14.98 4.88 8.89
N LEU A 198 13.85 4.31 8.52
CA LEU A 198 12.53 4.94 8.69
C LEU A 198 12.05 4.94 10.16
N GLY A 199 12.45 3.95 10.94
CA GLY A 199 12.13 3.86 12.36
C GLY A 199 10.63 3.97 12.65
N SER A 200 10.24 4.92 13.49
CA SER A 200 8.82 5.13 13.87
C SER A 200 7.94 5.68 12.76
N LYS A 201 8.52 6.14 11.65
CA LYS A 201 7.77 6.58 10.46
C LYS A 201 7.25 5.40 9.65
N LEU A 202 7.86 4.21 9.77
CA LEU A 202 7.41 2.99 9.11
C LEU A 202 6.24 2.38 9.87
N VAL A 203 5.04 2.42 9.28
CA VAL A 203 3.81 1.93 9.92
C VAL A 203 3.16 0.78 9.17
N HIS A 204 3.59 0.53 7.94
CA HIS A 204 3.00 -0.47 7.06
C HIS A 204 4.05 -1.15 6.19
N MET A 205 3.78 -2.38 5.77
CA MET A 205 4.64 -3.12 4.85
C MET A 205 3.81 -4.02 3.95
N HIS A 206 4.23 -4.15 2.69
CA HIS A 206 3.85 -5.28 1.85
C HIS A 206 4.92 -6.37 1.96
N ILE A 207 4.50 -7.58 2.26
CA ILE A 207 5.38 -8.75 2.34
C ILE A 207 4.92 -9.81 1.35
N VAL A 208 5.78 -10.07 0.41
CA VAL A 208 5.65 -11.08 -0.63
C VAL A 208 7.02 -11.72 -0.85
N ASP A 209 7.18 -12.55 -1.86
CA ASP A 209 8.48 -13.03 -2.30
C ASP A 209 8.86 -12.40 -3.65
N SER A 210 10.10 -12.53 -4.07
CA SER A 210 10.61 -11.93 -5.31
C SER A 210 11.71 -12.81 -5.91
N ASP A 211 11.88 -12.72 -7.24
CA ASP A 211 13.02 -13.32 -7.93
C ASP A 211 14.31 -12.47 -7.85
N GLY A 212 14.18 -11.23 -7.34
CA GLY A 212 15.27 -10.26 -7.26
C GLY A 212 15.63 -9.59 -8.59
N GLN A 213 14.82 -9.74 -9.64
CA GLN A 213 15.07 -9.20 -10.98
C GLN A 213 13.88 -8.45 -11.56
N SER A 214 12.66 -8.89 -11.26
CA SER A 214 11.43 -8.25 -11.69
C SER A 214 10.68 -7.64 -10.51
N GLU A 215 9.69 -6.80 -10.80
CA GLU A 215 8.76 -6.26 -9.80
C GLU A 215 7.59 -7.22 -9.50
N ASP A 216 7.65 -8.45 -10.02
CA ASP A 216 6.65 -9.46 -9.75
C ASP A 216 6.58 -9.80 -8.25
N HIS A 217 5.37 -9.78 -7.72
CA HIS A 217 5.07 -10.26 -6.36
C HIS A 217 4.85 -11.76 -6.39
N TYR A 218 5.78 -12.52 -5.82
CA TYR A 218 5.62 -13.97 -5.66
C TYR A 218 4.96 -14.31 -4.34
N CYS A 219 4.19 -15.40 -4.33
CA CYS A 219 3.72 -15.97 -3.07
C CYS A 219 4.90 -16.28 -2.15
N PRO A 220 4.88 -15.90 -0.87
CA PRO A 220 5.91 -16.21 0.09
C PRO A 220 6.38 -17.67 0.04
N GLY A 221 7.67 -17.89 -0.12
CA GLY A 221 8.30 -19.20 -0.31
C GLY A 221 8.46 -19.64 -1.76
N TYR A 222 8.05 -18.82 -2.75
CA TYR A 222 8.15 -19.14 -4.18
C TYR A 222 9.19 -18.30 -4.93
N GLY A 223 9.90 -17.43 -4.23
CA GLY A 223 10.96 -16.58 -4.77
C GLY A 223 12.32 -16.85 -4.13
N ASN A 224 13.15 -15.82 -4.12
CA ASN A 224 14.55 -15.88 -3.65
C ASN A 224 14.82 -15.01 -2.40
N LEU A 225 13.79 -14.32 -1.88
CA LEU A 225 13.96 -13.51 -0.67
C LEU A 225 14.28 -14.40 0.54
N PRO A 226 15.21 -14.01 1.40
CA PRO A 226 15.49 -14.73 2.65
C PRO A 226 14.39 -14.42 3.69
N LEU A 227 13.12 -14.68 3.34
CA LEU A 227 11.94 -14.29 4.10
C LEU A 227 11.97 -14.75 5.55
N LYS A 228 12.43 -15.98 5.82
CA LYS A 228 12.55 -16.48 7.19
C LYS A 228 13.48 -15.60 8.03
N ASN A 229 14.64 -15.26 7.51
CA ASN A 229 15.60 -14.41 8.22
C ASN A 229 15.03 -12.99 8.39
N PHE A 230 14.39 -12.48 7.35
CA PHE A 230 13.75 -11.17 7.37
C PHE A 230 12.65 -11.11 8.44
N MET A 231 11.75 -12.08 8.49
CA MET A 231 10.68 -12.16 9.49
C MET A 231 11.24 -12.23 10.91
N GLN A 232 12.28 -13.02 11.14
CA GLN A 232 12.94 -13.09 12.44
C GLN A 232 13.57 -11.76 12.87
N GLU A 233 14.22 -11.04 11.95
CA GLU A 233 14.76 -9.70 12.24
C GLU A 233 13.65 -8.66 12.46
N LEU A 234 12.54 -8.76 11.74
CA LEU A 234 11.38 -7.89 11.94
C LEU A 234 10.82 -8.06 13.36
N ILE A 235 10.69 -9.30 13.83
CA ILE A 235 10.27 -9.61 15.20
C ILE A 235 11.28 -9.09 16.22
N ARG A 236 12.58 -9.36 16.01
CA ARG A 236 13.65 -8.89 16.91
C ARG A 236 13.74 -7.37 17.01
N SER A 237 13.38 -6.66 15.93
CA SER A 237 13.31 -5.19 15.91
C SER A 237 12.15 -4.63 16.75
N GLY A 238 11.21 -5.48 17.18
CA GLY A 238 10.00 -5.08 17.88
C GLY A 238 8.95 -4.43 16.97
N TYR A 239 9.01 -4.66 15.65
CA TYR A 239 7.99 -4.15 14.74
C TYR A 239 6.61 -4.76 15.07
N ASP A 240 5.67 -3.91 15.46
CA ASP A 240 4.35 -4.30 15.95
C ASP A 240 3.18 -3.80 15.09
N LYS A 241 3.50 -3.19 13.94
CA LYS A 241 2.53 -2.55 13.05
C LYS A 241 1.93 -3.54 12.03
N THR A 242 1.40 -3.02 10.95
CA THR A 242 0.68 -3.76 9.91
C THR A 242 1.60 -4.28 8.82
N VAL A 243 1.28 -5.49 8.37
CA VAL A 243 1.99 -6.21 7.31
C VAL A 243 0.95 -6.84 6.40
N THR A 244 0.91 -6.48 5.14
CA THR A 244 -0.05 -7.02 4.17
C THR A 244 0.62 -7.96 3.17
N ILE A 245 -0.08 -9.03 2.82
CA ILE A 245 0.28 -9.92 1.72
C ILE A 245 -0.40 -9.42 0.46
N GLU A 246 0.40 -8.99 -0.53
CA GLU A 246 -0.06 -8.48 -1.81
C GLU A 246 0.24 -9.46 -2.94
N LEU A 247 -0.78 -10.19 -3.39
CA LEU A 247 -0.66 -11.15 -4.49
C LEU A 247 -1.57 -10.76 -5.63
N VAL A 248 -0.98 -10.47 -6.77
CA VAL A 248 -1.65 -10.03 -8.00
C VAL A 248 -1.24 -10.91 -9.19
N THR A 249 -1.65 -10.55 -10.39
CA THR A 249 -1.21 -11.11 -11.68
C THR A 249 -1.39 -12.61 -11.80
N LYS A 250 -0.40 -13.39 -11.39
CA LYS A 250 -0.36 -14.88 -11.53
C LYS A 250 -1.41 -15.58 -10.68
N TYR A 251 -1.90 -14.93 -9.63
CA TYR A 251 -2.71 -15.53 -8.57
C TYR A 251 -4.20 -15.22 -8.67
N LEU A 252 -4.60 -14.38 -9.64
CA LEU A 252 -5.97 -13.88 -9.80
C LEU A 252 -7.03 -14.95 -10.08
N ASN A 253 -6.64 -16.11 -10.61
CA ASN A 253 -7.58 -17.17 -10.93
C ASN A 253 -7.93 -18.05 -9.71
N GLU A 254 -7.00 -18.18 -8.76
CA GLU A 254 -7.14 -19.05 -7.58
C GLU A 254 -6.68 -18.31 -6.30
N PRO A 255 -7.19 -17.10 -6.01
CA PRO A 255 -6.67 -16.27 -4.93
C PRO A 255 -6.77 -16.93 -3.55
N SER A 256 -7.80 -17.75 -3.30
CA SER A 256 -7.97 -18.45 -2.03
C SER A 256 -6.83 -19.42 -1.72
N ILE A 257 -6.33 -20.14 -2.75
CA ILE A 257 -5.22 -21.09 -2.58
C ILE A 257 -3.97 -20.33 -2.16
N TYR A 258 -3.65 -19.26 -2.89
CA TYR A 258 -2.44 -18.50 -2.65
C TYR A 258 -2.52 -17.63 -1.38
N ALA A 259 -3.67 -17.10 -1.03
CA ALA A 259 -3.87 -16.43 0.25
C ALA A 259 -3.60 -17.37 1.44
N LYS A 260 -4.05 -18.63 1.35
CA LYS A 260 -3.77 -19.65 2.37
C LYS A 260 -2.28 -20.00 2.44
N LEU A 261 -1.67 -20.31 1.30
CA LEU A 261 -0.25 -20.67 1.23
C LEU A 261 0.65 -19.54 1.72
N ALA A 262 0.36 -18.31 1.33
CA ALA A 262 1.16 -17.15 1.70
C ALA A 262 1.20 -16.93 3.21
N ILE A 263 0.04 -16.94 3.87
CA ILE A 263 -0.01 -16.73 5.32
C ILE A 263 0.62 -17.90 6.10
N ASP A 264 0.45 -19.13 5.62
CA ASP A 264 1.07 -20.30 6.25
C ASP A 264 2.59 -20.23 6.13
N ASN A 265 3.12 -19.98 4.94
CA ASN A 265 4.55 -19.89 4.70
C ASN A 265 5.22 -18.75 5.50
N LEU A 266 4.54 -17.62 5.67
CA LEU A 266 5.04 -16.55 6.52
C LEU A 266 5.02 -16.92 8.00
N LYS A 267 3.97 -17.58 8.48
CA LYS A 267 3.87 -18.02 9.88
C LYS A 267 4.83 -19.15 10.22
N GLU A 268 5.15 -20.05 9.28
CA GLU A 268 6.18 -21.07 9.46
C GLU A 268 7.61 -20.48 9.53
N GLY A 269 7.81 -19.28 9.00
CA GLY A 269 9.07 -18.52 9.07
C GLY A 269 9.35 -17.87 10.43
N ILE A 270 8.31 -17.77 11.25
CA ILE A 270 8.33 -17.14 12.57
C ILE A 270 8.61 -18.20 13.66
#